data_bf36658e9bcec1790dd43ceae8f2aa19
#
_entry.id   bf36658e9bcec1790dd43ceae8f2aa19
#
_cell.length_a   1.000
_cell.length_b   1.000
_cell.length_c   1.000
_cell.angle_alpha   90.00
_cell.angle_beta   90.00
_cell.angle_gamma   90.00
#
_symmetry.space_group_name_H-M   'P 1'
#
loop_
_entity.id
_entity.type
_entity.pdbx_description
1 polymer ?
#
loop_
_entity_poly.entity_id
_entity_poly.type
_entity_poly.pdbx_seq_one_letter_code
_entity_poly.pdbx_strand_id
1 'polypeptide(L)'
;MRMINLRPDKFHIQDDNKNLYEVFNHNTTIDWKNAKILDFGCNIGNFLISAQDYIKLENYTGIDLNLNSIKMAKKKFPEANFIFYDKWHISYNPPGTKDLKASDILEEKYDVILAYSVFTHCTVSETQDILNDLLGLLNPNGQILFTVLSDKEFHGFYNWICTHNKQYNVPKLNVDDIEYENVVYWIDYDNIIIDKDDVDMNECSGFCVFYKLQNFNKVIPNAKFLGVPPKDYGSSFQTLYCLK
;
A
#
# COMPACT_ATOMS: atom_id res chain seq x y z
N MET A 1 16.05 -22.76 10.01
CA MET A 1 15.48 -21.43 9.80
C MET A 1 16.52 -20.57 9.07
N ARG A 2 16.47 -20.49 7.75
CA ARG A 2 17.36 -19.63 6.96
C ARG A 2 16.67 -18.29 6.80
N MET A 3 17.23 -17.23 7.38
CA MET A 3 16.80 -15.87 7.11
C MET A 3 16.98 -15.59 5.62
N ILE A 4 15.90 -15.28 4.95
CA ILE A 4 15.92 -14.82 3.56
C ILE A 4 16.43 -13.38 3.63
N ASN A 5 17.62 -13.17 3.11
CA ASN A 5 18.19 -11.85 2.91
C ASN A 5 17.51 -11.25 1.66
N LEU A 6 16.27 -10.79 1.83
CA LEU A 6 15.63 -9.93 0.85
C LEU A 6 16.44 -8.64 0.86
N ARG A 7 17.20 -8.42 -0.21
CA ARG A 7 17.97 -7.18 -0.36
C ARG A 7 17.00 -6.00 -0.45
N PRO A 8 16.95 -5.13 0.56
CA PRO A 8 16.03 -3.98 0.59
C PRO A 8 16.22 -3.04 -0.60
N ASP A 9 17.38 -3.11 -1.22
CA ASP A 9 17.86 -2.18 -2.25
C ASP A 9 17.19 -2.37 -3.62
N LYS A 10 16.48 -3.48 -3.84
CA LYS A 10 15.84 -3.77 -5.14
C LYS A 10 14.37 -3.31 -5.27
N PHE A 11 13.74 -2.89 -4.18
CA PHE A 11 12.33 -2.46 -4.18
C PHE A 11 12.13 -0.96 -4.41
N HIS A 12 13.20 -0.20 -4.59
CA HIS A 12 13.13 1.22 -4.94
C HIS A 12 13.08 1.40 -6.45
N ILE A 13 12.07 0.84 -7.10
CA ILE A 13 11.76 1.26 -8.46
C ILE A 13 11.12 2.63 -8.33
N GLN A 14 11.94 3.64 -8.57
CA GLN A 14 11.50 4.97 -8.85
C GLN A 14 10.73 4.90 -10.18
N ASP A 15 9.43 4.70 -10.10
CA ASP A 15 8.57 4.78 -11.28
C ASP A 15 8.21 6.26 -11.44
N ASP A 16 9.15 7.01 -12.02
CA ASP A 16 9.02 8.45 -12.26
C ASP A 16 7.84 8.80 -13.19
N ASN A 17 7.18 7.79 -13.74
CA ASN A 17 6.04 7.93 -14.65
C ASN A 17 4.68 7.86 -13.92
N LYS A 18 4.64 7.61 -12.60
CA LYS A 18 3.38 7.54 -11.85
C LYS A 18 2.90 8.93 -11.47
N ASN A 19 1.73 9.30 -11.95
CA ASN A 19 1.03 10.50 -11.49
C ASN A 19 0.08 10.14 -10.35
N LEU A 20 0.60 9.99 -9.14
CA LEU A 20 -0.20 9.60 -7.97
C LEU A 20 -1.19 10.69 -7.56
N TYR A 21 -0.91 11.96 -7.87
CA TYR A 21 -1.89 13.02 -7.68
C TYR A 21 -3.16 12.74 -8.47
N GLU A 22 -3.05 12.44 -9.76
CA GLU A 22 -4.22 12.13 -10.58
C GLU A 22 -4.91 10.83 -10.18
N VAL A 23 -4.15 9.84 -9.68
CA VAL A 23 -4.75 8.61 -9.12
C VAL A 23 -5.71 8.96 -7.98
N PHE A 24 -5.27 9.76 -7.02
CA PHE A 24 -6.09 10.11 -5.86
C PHE A 24 -7.09 11.23 -6.13
N ASN A 25 -6.84 12.09 -7.11
CA ASN A 25 -7.79 13.10 -7.57
C ASN A 25 -8.96 12.49 -8.36
N HIS A 26 -8.78 11.27 -8.88
CA HIS A 26 -9.79 10.58 -9.67
C HIS A 26 -11.07 10.33 -8.87
N ASN A 27 -12.19 10.90 -9.35
CA ASN A 27 -13.50 10.78 -8.72
C ASN A 27 -13.58 11.27 -7.25
N THR A 28 -12.71 12.21 -6.85
CA THR A 28 -12.73 12.85 -5.53
C THR A 28 -13.04 14.35 -5.64
N THR A 29 -13.42 14.95 -4.51
CA THR A 29 -13.72 16.40 -4.40
C THR A 29 -12.95 16.99 -3.22
N ILE A 30 -11.60 16.91 -3.29
CA ILE A 30 -10.72 17.36 -2.21
C ILE A 30 -10.20 18.76 -2.53
N ASP A 31 -10.21 19.65 -1.55
CA ASP A 31 -9.45 20.90 -1.59
C ASP A 31 -7.98 20.61 -1.29
N TRP A 32 -7.28 20.04 -2.27
CA TRP A 32 -5.89 19.60 -2.12
C TRP A 32 -4.96 20.71 -1.62
N LYS A 33 -5.23 21.95 -2.00
CA LYS A 33 -4.38 23.09 -1.65
C LYS A 33 -4.40 23.38 -0.15
N ASN A 34 -5.53 23.14 0.53
CA ASN A 34 -5.68 23.47 1.94
C ASN A 34 -5.78 22.23 2.83
N ALA A 35 -5.98 21.06 2.25
CA ALA A 35 -6.07 19.81 3.00
C ALA A 35 -4.79 19.51 3.78
N LYS A 36 -4.95 19.03 5.01
CA LYS A 36 -3.89 18.41 5.79
C LYS A 36 -3.80 16.94 5.42
N ILE A 37 -2.66 16.50 4.91
CA ILE A 37 -2.49 15.23 4.23
C ILE A 37 -1.54 14.32 5.01
N LEU A 38 -1.97 13.09 5.28
CA LEU A 38 -1.10 12.00 5.69
C LEU A 38 -0.91 11.04 4.50
N ASP A 39 0.32 10.78 4.12
CA ASP A 39 0.70 9.77 3.13
C ASP A 39 1.27 8.54 3.86
N PHE A 40 0.43 7.53 4.03
CA PHE A 40 0.75 6.29 4.72
C PHE A 40 1.40 5.30 3.75
N GLY A 41 2.67 4.98 3.97
CA GLY A 41 3.51 4.25 3.03
C GLY A 41 4.07 5.15 1.92
N CYS A 42 4.55 6.34 2.30
CA CYS A 42 4.95 7.41 1.38
C CYS A 42 6.18 7.09 0.52
N ASN A 43 6.93 6.05 0.84
CA ASN A 43 8.20 5.70 0.22
C ASN A 43 9.15 6.92 0.21
N ILE A 44 9.72 7.28 -0.93
CA ILE A 44 10.61 8.45 -1.11
C ILE A 44 9.85 9.76 -1.36
N GLY A 45 8.58 9.84 -0.96
CA GLY A 45 7.67 10.94 -1.25
C GLY A 45 7.05 10.83 -2.65
N ASN A 46 6.66 9.62 -3.06
CA ASN A 46 6.17 9.35 -4.41
C ASN A 46 4.94 10.20 -4.78
N PHE A 47 4.02 10.42 -3.83
CA PHE A 47 2.88 11.31 -4.07
C PHE A 47 3.33 12.75 -4.36
N LEU A 48 4.29 13.28 -3.59
CA LEU A 48 4.78 14.65 -3.77
C LEU A 48 5.43 14.90 -5.13
N ILE A 49 5.99 13.87 -5.78
CA ILE A 49 6.59 14.02 -7.11
C ILE A 49 5.59 14.60 -8.12
N SER A 50 4.31 14.21 -8.00
CA SER A 50 3.25 14.69 -8.88
C SER A 50 2.32 15.72 -8.24
N ALA A 51 2.37 15.91 -6.92
CA ALA A 51 1.39 16.71 -6.17
C ALA A 51 1.93 18.06 -5.69
N GLN A 52 3.23 18.30 -5.69
CA GLN A 52 3.85 19.47 -5.05
C GLN A 52 3.32 20.84 -5.55
N ASP A 53 2.84 20.92 -6.79
CA ASP A 53 2.27 22.14 -7.35
C ASP A 53 0.80 22.36 -6.96
N TYR A 54 0.15 21.36 -6.39
CA TYR A 54 -1.28 21.37 -6.04
C TYR A 54 -1.56 21.43 -4.55
N ILE A 55 -0.53 21.19 -3.71
CA ILE A 55 -0.65 21.15 -2.25
C ILE A 55 0.32 22.12 -1.58
N LYS A 56 0.13 22.38 -0.30
CA LYS A 56 1.13 23.05 0.54
C LYS A 56 1.98 22.00 1.23
N LEU A 57 3.31 22.06 1.02
CA LEU A 57 4.22 21.05 1.58
C LEU A 57 4.22 21.03 3.11
N GLU A 58 3.96 22.17 3.77
CA GLU A 58 3.81 22.27 5.22
C GLU A 58 2.58 21.53 5.75
N ASN A 59 1.58 21.24 4.90
CA ASN A 59 0.39 20.46 5.26
C ASN A 59 0.54 18.96 5.02
N TYR A 60 1.72 18.52 4.53
CA TYR A 60 1.94 17.13 4.20
C TYR A 60 2.81 16.44 5.25
N THR A 61 2.38 15.26 5.68
CA THR A 61 3.16 14.32 6.49
C THR A 61 3.21 12.98 5.78
N GLY A 62 4.40 12.46 5.55
CA GLY A 62 4.63 11.12 5.02
C GLY A 62 5.19 10.19 6.08
N ILE A 63 4.67 8.98 6.18
CA ILE A 63 5.25 7.92 7.02
C ILE A 63 5.54 6.66 6.21
N ASP A 64 6.64 5.99 6.53
CA ASP A 64 7.02 4.73 5.86
C ASP A 64 7.84 3.83 6.78
N LEU A 65 7.74 2.52 6.56
CA LEU A 65 8.48 1.48 7.28
C LEU A 65 9.97 1.43 6.90
N ASN A 66 10.32 2.01 5.75
CA ASN A 66 11.68 1.99 5.23
C ASN A 66 12.45 3.25 5.62
N LEU A 67 13.35 3.12 6.57
CA LEU A 67 14.18 4.24 7.06
C LEU A 67 14.99 4.91 5.94
N ASN A 68 15.46 4.14 4.94
CA ASN A 68 16.24 4.72 3.84
C ASN A 68 15.35 5.54 2.90
N SER A 69 14.11 5.08 2.63
CA SER A 69 13.11 5.85 1.90
C SER A 69 12.83 7.19 2.58
N ILE A 70 12.63 7.19 3.89
CA ILE A 70 12.40 8.41 4.68
C ILE A 70 13.60 9.38 4.60
N LYS A 71 14.83 8.86 4.69
CA LYS A 71 16.04 9.71 4.54
C LYS A 71 16.11 10.35 3.15
N MET A 72 15.76 9.59 2.10
CA MET A 72 15.73 10.11 0.73
C MET A 72 14.61 11.14 0.53
N ALA A 73 13.41 10.87 1.06
CA ALA A 73 12.27 11.78 1.02
C ALA A 73 12.59 13.13 1.67
N LYS A 74 13.16 13.12 2.90
CA LYS A 74 13.62 14.34 3.60
C LYS A 74 14.63 15.14 2.81
N LYS A 75 15.53 14.47 2.09
CA LYS A 75 16.52 15.16 1.23
C LYS A 75 15.87 15.78 -0.01
N LYS A 76 14.87 15.09 -0.58
CA LYS A 76 14.19 15.52 -1.80
C LYS A 76 13.18 16.64 -1.56
N PHE A 77 12.46 16.58 -0.44
CA PHE A 77 11.40 17.51 -0.06
C PHE A 77 11.62 18.03 1.37
N PRO A 78 12.63 18.93 1.58
CA PRO A 78 13.01 19.35 2.93
C PRO A 78 11.93 20.17 3.67
N GLU A 79 10.95 20.73 2.96
CA GLU A 79 9.86 21.53 3.52
C GLU A 79 8.67 20.68 3.99
N ALA A 80 8.60 19.39 3.58
CA ALA A 80 7.57 18.48 3.99
C ALA A 80 7.99 17.66 5.21
N ASN A 81 7.01 17.17 5.99
CA ASN A 81 7.28 16.35 7.15
C ASN A 81 7.36 14.85 6.76
N PHE A 82 8.42 14.16 7.22
CA PHE A 82 8.56 12.71 7.01
C PHE A 82 8.98 12.04 8.31
N ILE A 83 8.28 10.97 8.67
CA ILE A 83 8.49 10.24 9.94
C ILE A 83 8.75 8.77 9.62
N PHE A 84 9.79 8.21 10.23
CA PHE A 84 10.02 6.77 10.18
C PHE A 84 9.02 6.06 11.07
N TYR A 85 8.23 5.17 10.46
CA TYR A 85 7.24 4.34 11.14
C TYR A 85 7.84 2.98 11.45
N ASP A 86 8.42 2.84 12.63
CA ASP A 86 9.16 1.63 13.05
C ASP A 86 8.24 0.46 13.40
N LYS A 87 7.15 0.26 12.62
CA LYS A 87 6.28 -0.90 12.76
C LYS A 87 6.92 -2.13 12.12
N TRP A 88 6.79 -3.25 12.80
CA TRP A 88 7.20 -4.54 12.26
C TRP A 88 6.44 -4.90 10.97
N HIS A 89 7.17 -5.39 9.99
CA HIS A 89 6.62 -6.03 8.81
C HIS A 89 7.63 -7.06 8.30
N ILE A 90 7.16 -8.27 8.00
CA ILE A 90 8.02 -9.42 7.66
C ILE A 90 9.02 -9.11 6.53
N SER A 91 8.61 -8.36 5.52
CA SER A 91 9.42 -8.06 4.34
C SER A 91 10.09 -6.68 4.37
N TYR A 92 9.43 -5.67 4.95
CA TYR A 92 9.87 -4.27 4.84
C TYR A 92 10.59 -3.77 6.08
N ASN A 93 10.25 -4.26 7.27
CA ASN A 93 10.88 -3.86 8.53
C ASN A 93 10.88 -5.00 9.57
N PRO A 94 11.62 -6.10 9.33
CA PRO A 94 11.65 -7.23 10.26
C PRO A 94 12.10 -6.92 11.69
N PRO A 95 12.97 -5.92 11.95
CA PRO A 95 13.36 -5.54 13.31
C PRO A 95 12.35 -4.62 14.01
N GLY A 96 11.30 -4.17 13.32
CA GLY A 96 10.36 -3.17 13.85
C GLY A 96 9.49 -3.66 15.00
N THR A 97 8.74 -2.75 15.58
CA THR A 97 7.85 -2.97 16.73
C THR A 97 6.50 -3.54 16.28
N LYS A 98 6.12 -4.72 16.74
CA LYS A 98 4.91 -5.44 16.27
C LYS A 98 3.61 -4.66 16.48
N ASP A 99 3.38 -4.15 17.66
CA ASP A 99 2.09 -3.55 18.06
C ASP A 99 2.03 -2.04 17.87
N LEU A 100 3.05 -1.43 17.23
CA LEU A 100 3.11 0.01 16.99
C LEU A 100 1.98 0.43 16.04
N LYS A 101 1.23 1.47 16.42
CA LYS A 101 0.18 2.08 15.62
C LYS A 101 0.64 3.43 15.06
N ALA A 102 0.03 3.89 13.98
CA ALA A 102 0.30 5.21 13.45
C ALA A 102 -0.14 6.31 14.45
N SER A 103 -1.23 6.07 15.18
CA SER A 103 -1.70 6.97 16.25
C SER A 103 -0.75 7.07 17.46
N ASP A 104 0.21 6.15 17.64
CA ASP A 104 1.21 6.24 18.70
C ASP A 104 2.32 7.25 18.38
N ILE A 105 2.50 7.59 17.10
CA ILE A 105 3.58 8.47 16.63
C ILE A 105 3.08 9.76 15.97
N LEU A 106 1.78 9.88 15.72
CA LEU A 106 1.14 11.01 15.07
C LEU A 106 0.18 11.68 16.05
N GLU A 107 0.45 12.94 16.39
CA GLU A 107 -0.39 13.72 17.33
C GLU A 107 -1.49 14.50 16.60
N GLU A 108 -1.36 14.65 15.29
CA GLU A 108 -2.23 15.49 14.48
C GLU A 108 -3.38 14.71 13.84
N LYS A 109 -4.41 15.45 13.41
CA LYS A 109 -5.51 14.94 12.62
C LYS A 109 -5.39 15.43 11.17
N TYR A 110 -5.95 14.66 10.24
CA TYR A 110 -5.81 14.88 8.81
C TYR A 110 -7.16 14.97 8.11
N ASP A 111 -7.20 15.77 7.05
CA ASP A 111 -8.40 15.88 6.19
C ASP A 111 -8.42 14.76 5.17
N VAL A 112 -7.22 14.33 4.74
CA VAL A 112 -7.04 13.24 3.78
C VAL A 112 -5.90 12.35 4.25
N ILE A 113 -6.15 11.05 4.27
CA ILE A 113 -5.13 10.03 4.45
C ILE A 113 -5.03 9.24 3.15
N LEU A 114 -3.82 9.12 2.62
CA LEU A 114 -3.50 8.39 1.40
C LEU A 114 -2.81 7.08 1.75
N ALA A 115 -3.13 5.99 1.05
CA ALA A 115 -2.40 4.73 1.14
C ALA A 115 -2.32 4.07 -0.26
N TYR A 116 -1.24 4.38 -0.99
CA TYR A 116 -1.02 3.80 -2.31
C TYR A 116 -0.22 2.51 -2.22
N SER A 117 -0.82 1.40 -2.69
CA SER A 117 -0.15 0.08 -2.74
C SER A 117 0.39 -0.41 -1.39
N VAL A 118 -0.27 -0.04 -0.29
CA VAL A 118 0.07 -0.51 1.06
C VAL A 118 -0.65 -1.82 1.34
N PHE A 119 -1.97 -1.82 1.18
CA PHE A 119 -2.82 -2.97 1.51
C PHE A 119 -2.70 -4.13 0.53
N THR A 120 -1.93 -3.95 -0.51
CA THR A 120 -1.49 -5.01 -1.42
C THR A 120 -0.48 -5.96 -0.79
N HIS A 121 0.09 -5.59 0.36
CA HIS A 121 1.13 -6.34 1.08
C HIS A 121 0.72 -6.70 2.52
N CYS A 122 -0.54 -6.46 2.88
CA CYS A 122 -1.08 -6.71 4.22
C CYS A 122 -2.10 -7.85 4.18
N THR A 123 -2.16 -8.64 5.22
CA THR A 123 -3.29 -9.57 5.41
C THR A 123 -4.59 -8.79 5.57
N VAL A 124 -5.73 -9.47 5.46
CA VAL A 124 -7.05 -8.84 5.69
C VAL A 124 -7.14 -8.25 7.09
N SER A 125 -6.68 -8.99 8.11
CA SER A 125 -6.69 -8.52 9.51
C SER A 125 -5.82 -7.29 9.68
N GLU A 126 -4.58 -7.32 9.17
CA GLU A 126 -3.68 -6.15 9.22
C GLU A 126 -4.28 -4.94 8.51
N THR A 127 -4.91 -5.14 7.35
CA THR A 127 -5.59 -4.06 6.62
C THR A 127 -6.71 -3.43 7.45
N GLN A 128 -7.54 -4.28 8.11
CA GLN A 128 -8.62 -3.81 8.98
C GLN A 128 -8.09 -3.05 10.19
N ASP A 129 -7.06 -3.57 10.85
CA ASP A 129 -6.45 -2.95 12.02
C ASP A 129 -5.82 -1.59 11.67
N ILE A 130 -5.09 -1.51 10.55
CA ILE A 130 -4.49 -0.27 10.06
C ILE A 130 -5.57 0.75 9.71
N LEU A 131 -6.60 0.36 8.95
CA LEU A 131 -7.69 1.28 8.58
C LEU A 131 -8.44 1.80 9.81
N ASN A 132 -8.70 0.95 10.81
CA ASN A 132 -9.32 1.36 12.05
C ASN A 132 -8.47 2.37 12.84
N ASP A 133 -7.14 2.19 12.86
CA ASP A 133 -6.23 3.15 13.47
C ASP A 133 -6.22 4.49 12.71
N LEU A 134 -6.14 4.43 11.39
CA LEU A 134 -6.14 5.62 10.52
C LEU A 134 -7.46 6.40 10.59
N LEU A 135 -8.62 5.75 10.74
CA LEU A 135 -9.90 6.41 10.97
C LEU A 135 -9.85 7.29 12.22
N GLY A 136 -9.16 6.82 13.26
CA GLY A 136 -8.91 7.60 14.47
C GLY A 136 -8.10 8.88 14.25
N LEU A 137 -7.36 8.99 13.15
CA LEU A 137 -6.53 10.16 12.80
C LEU A 137 -7.22 11.14 11.85
N LEU A 138 -8.48 10.92 11.47
CA LEU A 138 -9.21 11.83 10.62
C LEU A 138 -9.76 13.04 11.39
N ASN A 139 -9.76 14.20 10.73
CA ASN A 139 -10.60 15.33 11.07
C ASN A 139 -12.08 15.01 10.84
N PRO A 140 -13.02 15.74 11.46
CA PRO A 140 -14.42 15.66 11.07
C PRO A 140 -14.58 15.88 9.56
N ASN A 141 -15.29 14.96 8.87
CA ASN A 141 -15.44 14.91 7.41
C ASN A 141 -14.17 14.56 6.61
N GLY A 142 -13.10 14.19 7.27
CA GLY A 142 -11.91 13.64 6.62
C GLY A 142 -12.19 12.31 5.92
N GLN A 143 -11.25 11.85 5.09
CA GLN A 143 -11.39 10.61 4.35
C GLN A 143 -10.06 9.90 4.13
N ILE A 144 -10.11 8.57 4.08
CA ILE A 144 -8.99 7.72 3.69
C ILE A 144 -9.17 7.34 2.22
N LEU A 145 -8.19 7.63 1.39
CA LEU A 145 -8.12 7.17 0.00
C LEU A 145 -7.04 6.10 -0.10
N PHE A 146 -7.41 4.93 -0.55
CA PHE A 146 -6.47 3.83 -0.62
C PHE A 146 -6.69 2.96 -1.85
N THR A 147 -5.62 2.29 -2.27
CA THR A 147 -5.66 1.39 -3.42
C THR A 147 -5.45 -0.05 -2.98
N VAL A 148 -6.10 -0.95 -3.72
CA VAL A 148 -5.95 -2.40 -3.59
C VAL A 148 -5.79 -3.04 -4.96
N LEU A 149 -5.21 -4.24 -5.00
CA LEU A 149 -5.26 -5.08 -6.19
C LEU A 149 -6.57 -5.85 -6.21
N SER A 150 -7.21 -5.93 -7.37
CA SER A 150 -8.43 -6.70 -7.53
C SER A 150 -8.17 -8.08 -8.15
N ASP A 151 -9.02 -9.04 -7.81
CA ASP A 151 -9.01 -10.39 -8.40
C ASP A 151 -9.11 -10.35 -9.92
N LYS A 152 -9.80 -9.37 -10.49
CA LYS A 152 -9.93 -9.18 -11.94
C LYS A 152 -8.61 -8.85 -12.63
N GLU A 153 -7.69 -8.22 -11.92
CA GLU A 153 -6.37 -7.83 -12.44
C GLU A 153 -5.30 -8.91 -12.19
N PHE A 154 -5.63 -9.97 -11.47
CA PHE A 154 -4.69 -11.02 -11.09
C PHE A 154 -3.94 -11.61 -12.31
N HIS A 155 -4.67 -12.02 -13.34
CA HIS A 155 -4.05 -12.61 -14.54
C HIS A 155 -3.14 -11.61 -15.28
N GLY A 156 -3.55 -10.36 -15.36
CA GLY A 156 -2.75 -9.30 -15.99
C GLY A 156 -1.46 -9.04 -15.22
N PHE A 157 -1.54 -8.96 -13.91
CA PHE A 157 -0.40 -8.77 -13.02
C PHE A 157 0.56 -9.98 -13.06
N TYR A 158 0.03 -11.20 -13.01
CA TYR A 158 0.80 -12.42 -13.13
C TYR A 158 1.57 -12.49 -14.46
N ASN A 159 0.89 -12.22 -15.58
CA ASN A 159 1.53 -12.19 -16.90
C ASN A 159 2.62 -11.11 -16.98
N TRP A 160 2.38 -9.94 -16.38
CA TRP A 160 3.36 -8.87 -16.33
C TRP A 160 4.62 -9.29 -15.58
N ILE A 161 4.48 -9.92 -14.41
CA ILE A 161 5.62 -10.44 -13.63
C ILE A 161 6.39 -11.49 -14.43
N CYS A 162 5.70 -12.48 -15.01
CA CYS A 162 6.34 -13.53 -15.80
C CYS A 162 7.12 -12.99 -16.99
N THR A 163 6.68 -11.86 -17.57
CA THR A 163 7.33 -11.27 -18.76
C THR A 163 8.49 -10.35 -18.40
N HIS A 164 8.42 -9.62 -17.29
CA HIS A 164 9.40 -8.60 -16.92
C HIS A 164 10.45 -9.11 -15.92
N ASN A 165 10.11 -10.12 -15.12
CA ASN A 165 11.04 -10.74 -14.16
C ASN A 165 11.49 -12.12 -14.62
N LYS A 166 12.28 -12.19 -15.71
CA LYS A 166 12.87 -13.44 -16.20
C LYS A 166 13.78 -14.18 -15.18
N GLN A 167 14.04 -13.56 -14.04
CA GLN A 167 14.87 -14.13 -12.97
C GLN A 167 14.05 -14.98 -11.98
N TYR A 168 12.72 -14.88 -12.02
CA TYR A 168 11.86 -15.66 -11.14
C TYR A 168 11.31 -16.86 -11.91
N ASN A 169 11.63 -18.06 -11.47
CA ASN A 169 10.89 -19.28 -11.82
C ASN A 169 9.54 -19.20 -11.10
N VAL A 170 8.64 -18.37 -11.61
CA VAL A 170 7.28 -18.26 -11.05
C VAL A 170 6.59 -19.59 -11.35
N PRO A 171 6.26 -20.43 -10.35
CA PRO A 171 5.51 -21.64 -10.58
C PRO A 171 4.21 -21.29 -11.31
N LYS A 172 3.75 -22.17 -12.19
CA LYS A 172 2.41 -22.06 -12.76
C LYS A 172 1.41 -22.28 -11.63
N LEU A 173 1.03 -21.19 -10.99
CA LEU A 173 -0.02 -21.20 -9.98
C LEU A 173 -1.35 -21.41 -10.70
N ASN A 174 -2.05 -22.45 -10.33
CA ASN A 174 -3.45 -22.56 -10.66
C ASN A 174 -4.18 -21.59 -9.72
N VAL A 175 -4.78 -20.55 -10.27
CA VAL A 175 -5.46 -19.47 -9.50
C VAL A 175 -6.52 -20.07 -8.55
N ASP A 176 -7.12 -21.17 -8.95
CA ASP A 176 -8.12 -21.90 -8.18
C ASP A 176 -7.55 -22.53 -6.89
N ASP A 177 -6.23 -22.68 -6.78
CA ASP A 177 -5.57 -23.33 -5.67
C ASP A 177 -5.26 -22.41 -4.48
N ILE A 178 -5.39 -21.07 -4.64
CA ILE A 178 -5.00 -20.07 -3.62
C ILE A 178 -6.19 -19.21 -3.19
N GLU A 179 -7.40 -19.66 -3.52
CA GLU A 179 -8.61 -18.93 -3.21
C GLU A 179 -8.98 -19.10 -1.73
N TYR A 180 -8.86 -18.00 -0.94
CA TYR A 180 -9.31 -17.95 0.43
C TYR A 180 -10.48 -16.97 0.54
N GLU A 181 -11.64 -17.44 0.99
CA GLU A 181 -12.92 -16.71 1.14
C GLU A 181 -13.12 -15.45 0.29
N ASN A 182 -12.45 -14.34 0.63
CA ASN A 182 -12.65 -13.02 0.02
C ASN A 182 -11.40 -12.43 -0.64
N VAL A 183 -10.29 -13.15 -0.64
CA VAL A 183 -9.01 -12.68 -1.17
C VAL A 183 -8.28 -13.81 -1.90
N VAL A 184 -7.41 -13.43 -2.82
CA VAL A 184 -6.42 -14.31 -3.45
C VAL A 184 -5.05 -13.82 -3.00
N TYR A 185 -4.28 -14.66 -2.36
CA TYR A 185 -2.92 -14.36 -1.98
C TYR A 185 -1.97 -14.83 -3.07
N TRP A 186 -1.07 -13.96 -3.49
CA TRP A 186 0.08 -14.32 -4.30
C TRP A 186 1.34 -14.20 -3.44
N ILE A 187 2.02 -15.32 -3.27
CA ILE A 187 3.24 -15.43 -2.48
C ILE A 187 4.38 -15.63 -3.47
N ASP A 188 5.42 -14.80 -3.40
CA ASP A 188 6.64 -15.02 -4.17
C ASP A 188 7.45 -16.15 -3.53
N TYR A 189 7.48 -17.28 -4.22
CA TYR A 189 8.16 -18.48 -3.76
C TYR A 189 9.62 -18.57 -4.23
N ASP A 190 10.32 -17.49 -4.41
CA ASP A 190 11.75 -17.59 -4.73
C ASP A 190 12.52 -18.14 -3.52
N ASN A 191 12.33 -19.43 -3.22
CA ASN A 191 13.02 -20.27 -2.22
C ASN A 191 12.22 -20.69 -0.97
N ILE A 192 10.92 -20.55 -0.92
CA ILE A 192 10.15 -21.17 0.16
C ILE A 192 9.22 -22.22 -0.44
N ILE A 193 9.60 -23.47 -0.32
CA ILE A 193 8.62 -24.58 -0.44
C ILE A 193 7.82 -24.53 0.85
N ILE A 194 6.72 -23.80 0.84
CA ILE A 194 5.74 -23.85 1.91
C ILE A 194 4.73 -24.90 1.49
N ASP A 195 4.62 -25.95 2.29
CA ASP A 195 3.53 -26.90 2.14
C ASP A 195 2.22 -26.14 2.38
N LYS A 196 1.22 -26.32 1.50
CA LYS A 196 -0.08 -25.63 1.60
C LYS A 196 -0.71 -25.78 2.98
N ASP A 197 -0.46 -26.93 3.62
CA ASP A 197 -1.00 -27.28 4.93
C ASP A 197 -0.28 -26.58 6.10
N ASP A 198 0.92 -26.03 5.87
CA ASP A 198 1.75 -25.37 6.90
C ASP A 198 1.65 -23.83 6.86
N VAL A 199 0.93 -23.26 5.91
CA VAL A 199 0.78 -21.79 5.78
C VAL A 199 -0.37 -21.33 6.65
N ASP A 200 -0.06 -20.70 7.78
CA ASP A 200 -1.04 -19.86 8.45
C ASP A 200 -1.26 -18.60 7.61
N MET A 201 -2.32 -18.64 6.80
CA MET A 201 -2.71 -17.53 5.92
C MET A 201 -3.08 -16.26 6.70
N ASN A 202 -3.26 -16.34 8.02
CA ASN A 202 -3.46 -15.18 8.89
C ASN A 202 -2.15 -14.51 9.27
N GLU A 203 -1.02 -15.24 9.18
CA GLU A 203 0.33 -14.72 9.51
C GLU A 203 1.17 -14.42 8.26
N CYS A 204 0.78 -14.91 7.08
CA CYS A 204 1.46 -14.63 5.83
C CYS A 204 0.95 -13.31 5.24
N SER A 205 1.68 -12.23 5.47
CA SER A 205 1.63 -11.09 4.56
C SER A 205 2.21 -11.57 3.23
N GLY A 206 1.35 -12.07 2.33
CA GLY A 206 1.75 -12.48 1.00
C GLY A 206 2.44 -11.33 0.28
N PHE A 207 3.30 -11.63 -0.69
CA PHE A 207 3.94 -10.60 -1.50
C PHE A 207 2.91 -9.67 -2.13
N CYS A 208 1.74 -10.21 -2.55
CA CYS A 208 0.60 -9.44 -3.01
C CYS A 208 -0.72 -10.07 -2.58
N VAL A 209 -1.67 -9.22 -2.20
CA VAL A 209 -3.03 -9.60 -1.83
C VAL A 209 -4.01 -9.03 -2.84
N PHE A 210 -4.84 -9.89 -3.44
CA PHE A 210 -5.87 -9.52 -4.40
C PHE A 210 -7.24 -9.68 -3.76
N TYR A 211 -8.00 -8.59 -3.71
CA TYR A 211 -9.32 -8.58 -3.11
C TYR A 211 -10.40 -8.93 -4.14
N LYS A 212 -11.31 -9.84 -3.78
CA LYS A 212 -12.51 -10.11 -4.59
C LYS A 212 -13.46 -8.93 -4.50
N LEU A 213 -13.54 -8.15 -5.59
CA LEU A 213 -14.33 -6.91 -5.61
C LEU A 213 -15.78 -7.12 -5.21
N GLN A 214 -16.38 -8.25 -5.59
CA GLN A 214 -17.77 -8.58 -5.25
C GLN A 214 -18.01 -8.72 -3.76
N ASN A 215 -16.97 -9.03 -2.97
CA ASN A 215 -17.02 -9.26 -1.53
C ASN A 215 -16.29 -8.19 -0.73
N PHE A 216 -15.77 -7.13 -1.38
CA PHE A 216 -14.90 -6.16 -0.74
C PHE A 216 -15.54 -5.50 0.49
N ASN A 217 -16.84 -5.17 0.43
CA ASN A 217 -17.56 -4.59 1.57
C ASN A 217 -17.76 -5.57 2.75
N LYS A 218 -17.54 -6.88 2.55
CA LYS A 218 -17.49 -7.83 3.68
C LYS A 218 -16.16 -7.77 4.41
N VAL A 219 -15.11 -7.41 3.68
CA VAL A 219 -13.74 -7.27 4.21
C VAL A 219 -13.55 -5.88 4.83
N ILE A 220 -13.91 -4.84 4.10
CA ILE A 220 -13.82 -3.44 4.54
C ILE A 220 -15.21 -2.81 4.47
N PRO A 221 -15.98 -2.90 5.57
CA PRO A 221 -17.32 -2.27 5.64
C PRO A 221 -17.24 -0.76 5.37
N ASN A 222 -18.26 -0.24 4.69
CA ASN A 222 -18.40 1.19 4.36
C ASN A 222 -17.36 1.76 3.38
N ALA A 223 -16.45 0.95 2.84
CA ALA A 223 -15.56 1.42 1.80
C ALA A 223 -16.34 1.68 0.51
N LYS A 224 -16.20 2.89 -0.02
CA LYS A 224 -16.83 3.31 -1.27
C LYS A 224 -15.86 3.09 -2.42
N PHE A 225 -16.27 2.32 -3.43
CA PHE A 225 -15.55 2.18 -4.69
C PHE A 225 -15.55 3.50 -5.45
N LEU A 226 -14.39 4.01 -5.84
CA LEU A 226 -14.22 5.24 -6.62
C LEU A 226 -13.86 4.97 -8.09
N GLY A 227 -13.39 3.79 -8.39
CA GLY A 227 -13.06 3.39 -9.76
C GLY A 227 -11.67 2.76 -9.89
N VAL A 228 -11.36 2.42 -11.13
CA VAL A 228 -10.00 2.03 -11.53
C VAL A 228 -9.39 3.27 -12.20
N PRO A 229 -8.36 3.88 -11.60
CA PRO A 229 -7.73 5.04 -12.21
C PRO A 229 -7.16 4.70 -13.60
N PRO A 230 -7.16 5.65 -14.54
CA PRO A 230 -6.62 5.43 -15.87
C PRO A 230 -5.19 4.88 -15.84
N LYS A 231 -4.89 3.94 -16.74
CA LYS A 231 -3.56 3.30 -16.80
C LYS A 231 -2.43 4.30 -17.08
N ASP A 232 -2.73 5.39 -17.76
CA ASP A 232 -1.78 6.46 -18.07
C ASP A 232 -1.22 7.16 -16.82
N TYR A 233 -1.91 7.01 -15.67
CA TYR A 233 -1.43 7.54 -14.38
C TYR A 233 -0.46 6.60 -13.66
N GLY A 234 -0.06 5.50 -14.31
CA GLY A 234 0.83 4.50 -13.71
C GLY A 234 0.17 3.65 -12.61
N SER A 235 -1.17 3.68 -12.54
CA SER A 235 -1.96 2.93 -11.55
C SER A 235 -2.27 1.50 -12.00
N SER A 236 -1.44 0.90 -12.83
CA SER A 236 -1.64 -0.45 -13.36
C SER A 236 -2.09 -1.40 -12.25
N PHE A 237 -3.21 -2.09 -12.47
CA PHE A 237 -3.77 -3.10 -11.57
C PHE A 237 -4.31 -2.62 -10.21
N GLN A 238 -4.36 -1.31 -9.96
CA GLN A 238 -4.85 -0.77 -8.68
C GLN A 238 -6.30 -0.27 -8.80
N THR A 239 -7.08 -0.53 -7.77
CA THR A 239 -8.47 -0.07 -7.63
C THR A 239 -8.55 0.90 -6.45
N LEU A 240 -9.17 2.07 -6.67
CA LEU A 240 -9.26 3.14 -5.69
C LEU A 240 -10.56 3.03 -4.88
N TYR A 241 -10.42 3.16 -3.57
CA TYR A 241 -11.50 3.21 -2.59
C TYR A 241 -11.40 4.44 -1.68
N CYS A 242 -12.54 4.83 -1.12
CA CYS A 242 -12.66 5.84 -0.08
C CYS A 242 -13.33 5.24 1.16
N LEU A 243 -12.84 5.57 2.33
CA LEU A 243 -13.44 5.27 3.63
C LEU A 243 -13.58 6.58 4.42
N LYS A 244 -14.75 6.74 5.13
CA LYS A 244 -15.06 7.92 5.94
C LYS A 244 -15.51 7.52 7.34
#